data_7fb58c7b1c44e50e033e95f2c04b6cd7
#
_entry.id   7fb58c7b1c44e50e033e95f2c04b6cd7
#
_cell.length_a   1.000
_cell.length_b   1.000
_cell.length_c   1.000
_cell.angle_alpha   90.00
_cell.angle_beta   90.00
_cell.angle_gamma   90.00
#
_symmetry.space_group_name_H-M   'P 1'
#
loop_
_entity.id
_entity.type
_entity.pdbx_description
1 polymer ?
#
loop_
_entity_poly.entity_id
_entity_poly.type
_entity_poly.pdbx_seq_one_letter_code
_entity_poly.pdbx_strand_id
1 'polypeptide(L)'
;MRGMWRLAIFLALSFVLCAPSARSTIQQLPTATEVVVHKSARRLELWQGSTLLRSYRVSLGLRPEGHKQREGDFRTPEGRYLLDSRNPRSDFFLSIRVSYPNDRDRARARKAGVPPGGLIMIHGLPNELRWSPEHYAREDWTDGCIALSNADMMEVWMLVSDGTPIDIRP
;
A
#
# COMPACT_ATOMS: atom_id res chain seq x y z
N MET A 1 -19.85 56.83 -74.30
CA MET A 1 -20.07 55.40 -74.37
C MET A 1 -19.71 54.80 -73.02
N ARG A 2 -20.66 54.13 -72.38
CA ARG A 2 -20.67 53.86 -70.92
C ARG A 2 -19.99 52.49 -70.59
N GLY A 3 -18.91 52.51 -69.85
CA GLY A 3 -18.28 51.27 -69.34
C GLY A 3 -18.86 50.87 -67.98
N MET A 4 -19.49 49.72 -67.94
CA MET A 4 -20.04 49.12 -66.71
C MET A 4 -18.94 48.35 -65.92
N TRP A 5 -18.62 48.82 -64.74
CA TRP A 5 -17.75 48.09 -63.82
C TRP A 5 -18.60 47.09 -63.02
N ARG A 6 -18.28 45.80 -63.17
CA ARG A 6 -18.87 44.72 -62.39
C ARG A 6 -18.03 44.52 -61.12
N LEU A 7 -18.61 44.84 -60.03
CA LEU A 7 -18.04 44.57 -58.71
C LEU A 7 -18.23 43.05 -58.35
N ALA A 8 -17.17 42.31 -58.28
CA ALA A 8 -17.20 40.91 -57.78
C ALA A 8 -17.02 40.93 -56.29
N ILE A 9 -18.06 40.55 -55.54
CA ILE A 9 -18.00 40.37 -54.07
C ILE A 9 -17.51 38.95 -53.79
N PHE A 10 -16.28 38.85 -53.27
CA PHE A 10 -15.76 37.57 -52.71
C PHE A 10 -16.29 37.35 -51.32
N LEU A 11 -17.19 36.40 -51.16
CA LEU A 11 -17.66 35.93 -49.85
C LEU A 11 -16.61 34.98 -49.26
N ALA A 12 -15.81 35.45 -48.30
CA ALA A 12 -14.86 34.58 -47.56
C ALA A 12 -15.63 33.78 -46.53
N LEU A 13 -15.78 32.46 -46.79
CA LEU A 13 -16.39 31.50 -45.86
C LEU A 13 -15.34 31.10 -44.83
N SER A 14 -15.39 31.72 -43.62
CA SER A 14 -14.51 31.37 -42.51
C SER A 14 -14.95 30.04 -41.89
N PHE A 15 -14.21 28.97 -42.16
CA PHE A 15 -14.37 27.67 -41.51
C PHE A 15 -13.75 27.74 -40.11
N VAL A 16 -14.57 27.85 -39.08
CA VAL A 16 -14.13 27.72 -37.69
C VAL A 16 -13.90 26.25 -37.42
N LEU A 17 -12.62 25.80 -37.42
CA LEU A 17 -12.25 24.48 -36.94
C LEU A 17 -12.47 24.43 -35.43
N CYS A 18 -13.55 23.80 -34.98
CA CYS A 18 -13.79 23.45 -33.61
C CYS A 18 -12.88 22.25 -33.26
N ALA A 19 -11.73 22.52 -32.64
CA ALA A 19 -10.85 21.47 -32.14
C ALA A 19 -11.55 20.71 -30.98
N PRO A 20 -11.59 19.37 -31.00
CA PRO A 20 -12.16 18.63 -29.90
C PRO A 20 -11.33 18.87 -28.61
N SER A 21 -11.96 19.41 -27.57
CA SER A 21 -11.36 19.55 -26.26
C SER A 21 -11.03 18.16 -25.72
N ALA A 22 -9.75 17.84 -25.63
CA ALA A 22 -9.29 16.63 -24.97
C ALA A 22 -9.69 16.70 -23.49
N ARG A 23 -10.76 15.97 -23.12
CA ARG A 23 -11.11 15.76 -21.73
C ARG A 23 -9.99 14.96 -21.10
N SER A 24 -9.18 15.59 -20.24
CA SER A 24 -8.26 14.90 -19.34
C SER A 24 -9.09 14.00 -18.44
N THR A 25 -9.10 12.70 -18.71
CA THR A 25 -9.69 11.71 -17.81
C THR A 25 -8.75 11.63 -16.60
N ILE A 26 -9.17 12.10 -15.45
CA ILE A 26 -8.44 11.88 -14.19
C ILE A 26 -8.50 10.36 -13.96
N GLN A 27 -7.38 9.69 -14.25
CA GLN A 27 -7.26 8.26 -14.01
C GLN A 27 -7.16 8.06 -12.51
N GLN A 28 -8.22 7.53 -11.89
CA GLN A 28 -8.20 7.15 -10.48
C GLN A 28 -7.14 6.07 -10.26
N LEU A 29 -6.33 6.23 -9.21
CA LEU A 29 -5.39 5.18 -8.82
C LEU A 29 -6.17 3.89 -8.49
N PRO A 30 -5.66 2.73 -8.91
CA PRO A 30 -6.30 1.46 -8.58
C PRO A 30 -6.27 1.27 -7.06
N THR A 31 -7.35 0.75 -6.48
CA THR A 31 -7.43 0.44 -5.05
C THR A 31 -7.29 -1.06 -4.85
N ALA A 32 -6.39 -1.47 -3.97
CA ALA A 32 -6.23 -2.87 -3.61
C ALA A 32 -7.47 -3.38 -2.85
N THR A 33 -7.95 -4.54 -3.22
CA THR A 33 -9.06 -5.24 -2.54
C THR A 33 -8.55 -6.27 -1.54
N GLU A 34 -7.27 -6.65 -1.63
CA GLU A 34 -6.59 -7.58 -0.72
C GLU A 34 -5.10 -7.30 -0.70
N VAL A 35 -4.49 -7.50 0.47
CA VAL A 35 -3.04 -7.54 0.67
C VAL A 35 -2.64 -8.96 1.02
N VAL A 36 -1.59 -9.48 0.39
CA VAL A 36 -1.04 -10.81 0.70
C VAL A 36 0.42 -10.65 1.09
N VAL A 37 0.80 -11.25 2.22
CA VAL A 37 2.20 -11.28 2.68
C VAL A 37 2.68 -12.73 2.67
N HIS A 38 3.76 -12.99 1.94
CA HIS A 38 4.47 -14.26 1.91
C HIS A 38 5.73 -14.11 2.76
N LYS A 39 5.69 -14.61 3.99
CA LYS A 39 6.78 -14.43 4.97
C LYS A 39 8.08 -15.07 4.51
N SER A 40 8.04 -16.31 4.03
CA SER A 40 9.23 -17.01 3.51
C SER A 40 9.89 -16.31 2.34
N ALA A 41 9.09 -15.66 1.48
CA ALA A 41 9.56 -14.90 0.33
C ALA A 41 9.92 -13.44 0.65
N ARG A 42 9.67 -12.95 1.87
CA ARG A 42 9.80 -11.53 2.27
C ARG A 42 9.11 -10.62 1.26
N ARG A 43 7.85 -10.94 0.91
CA ARG A 43 7.11 -10.26 -0.15
C ARG A 43 5.70 -9.87 0.32
N LEU A 44 5.32 -8.63 0.02
CA LEU A 44 3.97 -8.10 0.16
C LEU A 44 3.41 -7.81 -1.24
N GLU A 45 2.19 -8.25 -1.48
CA GLU A 45 1.49 -8.09 -2.75
C GLU A 45 0.19 -7.34 -2.55
N LEU A 46 -0.12 -6.40 -3.44
CA LEU A 46 -1.41 -5.71 -3.53
C LEU A 46 -2.22 -6.28 -4.69
N TRP A 47 -3.42 -6.74 -4.41
CA TRP A 47 -4.30 -7.35 -5.39
C TRP A 47 -5.60 -6.55 -5.56
N GLN A 48 -6.09 -6.45 -6.80
CA GLN A 48 -7.43 -5.97 -7.13
C GLN A 48 -8.18 -7.12 -7.82
N GLY A 49 -9.05 -7.81 -7.09
CA GLY A 49 -9.62 -9.07 -7.55
C GLY A 49 -8.52 -10.09 -7.88
N SER A 50 -8.44 -10.54 -9.12
CA SER A 50 -7.40 -11.47 -9.61
C SER A 50 -6.16 -10.77 -10.20
N THR A 51 -6.13 -9.45 -10.22
CA THR A 51 -5.03 -8.68 -10.82
C THR A 51 -4.02 -8.27 -9.76
N LEU A 52 -2.75 -8.66 -9.94
CA LEU A 52 -1.65 -8.17 -9.13
C LEU A 52 -1.33 -6.72 -9.53
N LEU A 53 -1.54 -5.79 -8.62
CA LEU A 53 -1.24 -4.38 -8.83
C LEU A 53 0.24 -4.07 -8.58
N ARG A 54 0.78 -4.58 -7.46
CA ARG A 54 2.14 -4.27 -6.97
C ARG A 54 2.69 -5.44 -6.16
N SER A 55 4.00 -5.52 -6.12
CA SER A 55 4.73 -6.48 -5.29
C SER A 55 5.98 -5.80 -4.73
N TYR A 56 6.19 -5.92 -3.42
CA TYR A 56 7.27 -5.26 -2.68
C TYR A 56 8.05 -6.24 -1.84
N ARG A 57 9.35 -5.99 -1.66
CA ARG A 57 10.14 -6.65 -0.64
C ARG A 57 9.78 -6.09 0.73
N VAL A 58 9.72 -6.94 1.75
CA VAL A 58 9.47 -6.54 3.13
C VAL A 58 10.51 -7.11 4.07
N SER A 59 10.71 -6.43 5.20
CA SER A 59 11.37 -6.96 6.38
C SER A 59 10.34 -7.29 7.44
N LEU A 60 10.57 -8.35 8.20
CA LEU A 60 9.65 -8.91 9.17
C LEU A 60 10.22 -8.84 10.59
N GLY A 61 9.55 -9.50 11.52
CA GLY A 61 10.07 -9.68 12.87
C GLY A 61 11.37 -10.49 12.89
N LEU A 62 12.26 -10.23 13.86
CA LEU A 62 13.57 -10.89 14.02
C LEU A 62 13.51 -12.42 14.06
N ARG A 63 12.33 -13.00 14.34
CA ARG A 63 12.07 -14.45 14.28
C ARG A 63 10.87 -14.72 13.40
N PRO A 64 11.00 -14.62 12.09
CA PRO A 64 9.86 -14.60 11.17
C PRO A 64 9.13 -15.94 11.05
N GLU A 65 9.77 -17.04 11.43
CA GLU A 65 9.21 -18.38 11.25
C GLU A 65 8.06 -18.68 12.21
N GLY A 66 6.97 -19.18 11.66
CA GLY A 66 5.76 -19.54 12.39
C GLY A 66 4.92 -18.34 12.82
N HIS A 67 3.74 -18.65 13.33
CA HIS A 67 2.78 -17.66 13.79
C HIS A 67 3.19 -17.01 15.14
N LYS A 68 2.88 -15.71 15.29
CA LYS A 68 3.02 -14.98 16.56
C LYS A 68 2.12 -15.59 17.63
N GLN A 69 2.71 -15.87 18.80
CA GLN A 69 2.02 -16.56 19.90
C GLN A 69 1.89 -15.72 21.17
N ARG A 70 2.85 -14.81 21.39
CA ARG A 70 2.90 -13.98 22.61
C ARG A 70 3.62 -12.66 22.34
N GLU A 71 3.45 -11.74 23.25
CA GLU A 71 4.24 -10.51 23.29
C GLU A 71 5.74 -10.82 23.42
N GLY A 72 6.57 -10.04 22.70
CA GLY A 72 8.04 -10.18 22.74
C GLY A 72 8.61 -11.44 22.09
N ASP A 73 7.83 -12.20 21.32
CA ASP A 73 8.34 -13.36 20.57
C ASP A 73 9.02 -13.01 19.24
N PHE A 74 9.01 -11.74 18.86
CA PHE A 74 9.60 -11.21 17.62
C PHE A 74 9.06 -11.83 16.33
N ARG A 75 7.86 -12.41 16.38
CA ARG A 75 7.22 -13.04 15.24
C ARG A 75 6.20 -12.12 14.60
N THR A 76 6.13 -12.15 13.27
CA THR A 76 5.02 -11.60 12.51
C THR A 76 3.87 -12.62 12.51
N PRO A 77 2.63 -12.22 12.83
CA PRO A 77 1.49 -13.14 12.87
C PRO A 77 1.22 -13.76 11.50
N GLU A 78 0.56 -14.91 11.49
CA GLU A 78 0.04 -15.59 10.31
C GLU A 78 -1.49 -15.66 10.40
N GLY A 79 -2.16 -15.57 9.24
CA GLY A 79 -3.60 -15.64 9.14
C GLY A 79 -4.22 -14.40 8.51
N ARG A 80 -5.55 -14.33 8.60
CA ARG A 80 -6.34 -13.25 8.01
C ARG A 80 -6.70 -12.20 9.04
N TYR A 81 -6.46 -10.94 8.66
CA TYR A 81 -6.69 -9.75 9.46
C TYR A 81 -7.26 -8.64 8.57
N LEU A 82 -7.50 -7.46 9.15
CA LEU A 82 -7.86 -6.24 8.44
C LEU A 82 -6.76 -5.19 8.66
N LEU A 83 -6.62 -4.31 7.70
CA LEU A 83 -5.87 -3.08 7.81
C LEU A 83 -6.86 -2.00 8.25
N ASP A 84 -6.88 -1.66 9.54
CA ASP A 84 -8.04 -1.01 10.17
C ASP A 84 -7.79 0.44 10.64
N SER A 85 -6.56 0.91 10.66
CA SER A 85 -6.29 2.32 10.96
C SER A 85 -4.94 2.78 10.43
N ARG A 86 -4.85 4.07 10.12
CA ARG A 86 -3.69 4.72 9.52
C ARG A 86 -3.10 5.76 10.47
N ASN A 87 -1.78 5.78 10.58
CA ASN A 87 -1.07 6.80 11.33
C ASN A 87 -0.10 7.59 10.44
N PRO A 88 -0.43 8.82 10.02
CA PRO A 88 0.47 9.66 9.23
C PRO A 88 1.58 10.31 10.07
N ARG A 89 1.56 10.15 11.39
CA ARG A 89 2.58 10.67 12.34
C ARG A 89 3.27 9.52 13.06
N SER A 90 3.62 8.49 12.30
CA SER A 90 4.32 7.32 12.81
C SER A 90 5.80 7.64 13.05
N ASP A 91 6.42 7.03 14.07
CA ASP A 91 7.87 7.05 14.26
C ASP A 91 8.63 6.30 13.14
N PHE A 92 7.87 5.61 12.27
CA PHE A 92 8.34 4.84 11.13
C PHE A 92 7.73 5.35 9.82
N PHE A 93 7.89 6.64 9.54
CA PHE A 93 7.38 7.35 8.36
C PHE A 93 5.85 7.36 8.29
N LEU A 94 5.22 6.30 7.83
CA LEU A 94 3.78 6.07 7.79
C LEU A 94 3.50 4.67 8.33
N SER A 95 2.32 4.45 8.94
CA SER A 95 1.95 3.11 9.35
C SER A 95 0.46 2.82 9.19
N ILE A 96 0.15 1.55 8.88
CA ILE A 96 -1.20 1.01 8.79
C ILE A 96 -1.29 -0.18 9.75
N ARG A 97 -2.26 -0.15 10.66
CA ARG A 97 -2.40 -1.19 11.68
C ARG A 97 -3.03 -2.46 11.09
N VAL A 98 -2.46 -3.60 11.47
CA VAL A 98 -3.04 -4.92 11.28
C VAL A 98 -3.90 -5.26 12.50
N SER A 99 -5.12 -5.75 12.32
CA SER A 99 -6.09 -6.05 13.38
C SER A 99 -5.72 -7.28 14.24
N TYR A 100 -4.42 -7.55 14.38
CA TYR A 100 -3.90 -8.54 15.33
C TYR A 100 -3.90 -7.97 16.76
N PRO A 101 -4.26 -8.77 17.80
CA PRO A 101 -4.73 -10.17 17.77
C PRO A 101 -6.25 -10.24 17.45
N ASN A 102 -6.65 -11.22 16.63
CA ASN A 102 -8.04 -11.58 16.44
C ASN A 102 -8.55 -12.51 17.57
N ASP A 103 -9.81 -12.97 17.52
CA ASP A 103 -10.38 -13.80 18.58
C ASP A 103 -9.69 -15.15 18.75
N ARG A 104 -9.18 -15.73 17.65
CA ARG A 104 -8.44 -17.00 17.69
C ARG A 104 -7.08 -16.81 18.37
N ASP A 105 -6.40 -15.71 18.10
CA ASP A 105 -5.13 -15.37 18.71
C ASP A 105 -5.29 -15.12 20.20
N ARG A 106 -6.31 -14.35 20.59
CA ARG A 106 -6.67 -14.12 22.00
C ARG A 106 -7.01 -15.41 22.73
N ALA A 107 -7.79 -16.30 22.10
CA ALA A 107 -8.14 -17.60 22.70
C ALA A 107 -6.91 -18.49 22.88
N ARG A 108 -6.00 -18.53 21.91
CA ARG A 108 -4.73 -19.27 21.98
C ARG A 108 -3.84 -18.74 23.10
N ALA A 109 -3.65 -17.44 23.16
CA ALA A 109 -2.84 -16.78 24.19
C ALA A 109 -3.40 -17.01 25.61
N ARG A 110 -4.74 -16.91 25.80
CA ARG A 110 -5.39 -17.25 27.08
C ARG A 110 -5.13 -18.71 27.49
N LYS A 111 -5.25 -19.65 26.56
CA LYS A 111 -4.97 -21.08 26.82
C LYS A 111 -3.52 -21.30 27.22
N ALA A 112 -2.60 -20.54 26.68
CA ALA A 112 -1.17 -20.60 26.99
C ALA A 112 -0.78 -19.78 28.23
N GLY A 113 -1.70 -19.00 28.83
CA GLY A 113 -1.43 -18.14 29.98
C GLY A 113 -0.47 -16.98 29.70
N VAL A 114 -0.46 -16.46 28.47
CA VAL A 114 0.46 -15.40 28.05
C VAL A 114 -0.30 -14.24 27.38
N PRO A 115 0.23 -12.99 27.43
CA PRO A 115 -0.31 -11.90 26.65
C PRO A 115 -0.03 -12.13 25.14
N PRO A 116 -1.00 -11.93 24.25
CA PRO A 116 -0.79 -12.11 22.82
C PRO A 116 0.13 -11.05 22.21
N GLY A 117 0.25 -9.90 22.87
CA GLY A 117 0.81 -8.69 22.31
C GLY A 117 -0.15 -8.01 21.35
N GLY A 118 0.37 -7.10 20.53
CA GLY A 118 -0.41 -6.30 19.58
C GLY A 118 0.48 -5.34 18.80
N LEU A 119 -0.12 -4.24 18.32
CA LEU A 119 0.58 -3.17 17.61
C LEU A 119 1.40 -3.66 16.42
N ILE A 120 0.86 -4.64 15.70
CA ILE A 120 1.44 -5.09 14.42
C ILE A 120 1.02 -4.10 13.34
N MET A 121 2.03 -3.56 12.64
CA MET A 121 1.85 -2.54 11.61
C MET A 121 2.51 -2.96 10.29
N ILE A 122 1.99 -2.46 9.18
CA ILE A 122 2.76 -2.23 7.96
C ILE A 122 3.31 -0.80 8.09
N HIS A 123 4.62 -0.58 7.91
CA HIS A 123 5.24 0.73 8.11
C HIS A 123 6.49 0.94 7.27
N GLY A 124 6.94 2.19 7.17
CA GLY A 124 8.20 2.56 6.52
C GLY A 124 9.43 2.36 7.41
N LEU A 125 10.50 3.04 7.10
CA LEU A 125 11.74 3.05 7.87
C LEU A 125 11.59 3.94 9.12
N PRO A 126 12.42 3.74 10.16
CA PRO A 126 12.49 4.66 11.28
C PRO A 126 12.78 6.08 10.82
N ASN A 127 12.17 7.09 11.45
CA ASN A 127 12.45 8.50 11.15
C ASN A 127 13.91 8.87 11.47
N GLU A 128 14.50 8.20 12.45
CA GLU A 128 15.94 8.27 12.77
C GLU A 128 16.59 6.94 12.45
N LEU A 129 17.37 6.91 11.38
CA LEU A 129 18.05 5.70 10.92
C LEU A 129 19.28 5.40 11.82
N ARG A 130 19.38 4.17 12.31
CA ARG A 130 20.55 3.64 13.05
C ARG A 130 21.53 2.90 12.12
N TRP A 131 21.03 2.41 10.99
CA TRP A 131 21.78 1.67 9.97
C TRP A 131 21.51 2.25 8.59
N SER A 132 22.22 1.79 7.57
CA SER A 132 21.97 2.22 6.20
C SER A 132 20.62 1.72 5.69
N PRO A 133 19.99 2.38 4.70
CA PRO A 133 18.77 1.90 4.07
C PRO A 133 18.90 0.49 3.48
N GLU A 134 20.08 0.12 2.99
CA GLU A 134 20.40 -1.20 2.44
C GLU A 134 20.36 -2.29 3.51
N HIS A 135 20.79 -1.98 4.74
CA HIS A 135 20.66 -2.90 5.88
C HIS A 135 19.20 -3.18 6.18
N TYR A 136 18.38 -2.13 6.30
CA TYR A 136 16.93 -2.28 6.53
C TYR A 136 16.21 -3.05 5.41
N ALA A 137 16.70 -2.96 4.18
CA ALA A 137 16.13 -3.67 3.05
C ALA A 137 16.50 -5.16 2.99
N ARG A 138 17.56 -5.60 3.67
CA ARG A 138 18.07 -6.98 3.59
C ARG A 138 17.73 -7.83 4.79
N GLU A 139 17.69 -7.22 5.98
CA GLU A 139 17.54 -7.93 7.24
C GLU A 139 16.10 -7.86 7.76
N ASP A 140 15.71 -8.87 8.54
CA ASP A 140 14.52 -8.79 9.38
C ASP A 140 14.91 -8.09 10.69
N TRP A 141 14.25 -7.00 11.02
CA TRP A 141 14.69 -6.11 12.11
C TRP A 141 13.57 -5.64 13.02
N THR A 142 12.31 -6.03 12.75
CA THR A 142 11.17 -5.55 13.53
C THR A 142 10.85 -6.46 14.72
N ASP A 143 10.00 -6.00 15.62
CA ASP A 143 9.46 -6.79 16.73
C ASP A 143 8.22 -7.62 16.35
N GLY A 144 7.96 -7.74 15.03
CA GLY A 144 6.84 -8.47 14.45
C GLY A 144 6.03 -7.70 13.43
N CYS A 145 6.34 -6.43 13.19
CA CYS A 145 5.75 -5.61 12.13
C CYS A 145 6.23 -6.04 10.73
N ILE A 146 5.63 -5.46 9.72
CA ILE A 146 5.96 -5.63 8.31
C ILE A 146 6.53 -4.31 7.81
N ALA A 147 7.83 -4.23 7.57
CA ALA A 147 8.49 -3.00 7.17
C ALA A 147 8.79 -2.96 5.67
N LEU A 148 8.66 -1.78 5.10
CA LEU A 148 8.90 -1.45 3.69
C LEU A 148 9.93 -0.32 3.58
N SER A 149 10.44 -0.07 2.36
CA SER A 149 11.07 1.21 2.07
C SER A 149 10.03 2.35 2.19
N ASN A 150 10.47 3.59 2.44
CA ASN A 150 9.55 4.72 2.51
C ASN A 150 8.82 4.94 1.18
N ALA A 151 9.48 4.70 0.05
CA ALA A 151 8.87 4.81 -1.27
C ALA A 151 7.74 3.76 -1.46
N ASP A 152 8.00 2.50 -1.14
CA ASP A 152 7.01 1.42 -1.23
C ASP A 152 5.87 1.64 -0.22
N MET A 153 6.18 2.10 1.00
CA MET A 153 5.16 2.43 2.00
C MET A 153 4.23 3.54 1.53
N MET A 154 4.75 4.53 0.80
CA MET A 154 3.94 5.59 0.20
C MET A 154 2.95 5.03 -0.83
N GLU A 155 3.39 4.10 -1.70
CA GLU A 155 2.49 3.44 -2.66
C GLU A 155 1.42 2.61 -1.95
N VAL A 156 1.81 1.80 -0.95
CA VAL A 156 0.86 1.04 -0.12
C VAL A 156 -0.15 1.98 0.53
N TRP A 157 0.32 3.12 1.07
CA TRP A 157 -0.55 4.14 1.65
C TRP A 157 -1.59 4.69 0.67
N MET A 158 -1.22 4.90 -0.59
CA MET A 158 -2.13 5.43 -1.61
C MET A 158 -3.09 4.37 -2.17
N LEU A 159 -2.66 3.11 -2.26
CA LEU A 159 -3.40 2.06 -2.96
C LEU A 159 -4.27 1.19 -2.04
N VAL A 160 -4.06 1.25 -0.72
CA VAL A 160 -4.78 0.44 0.28
C VAL A 160 -5.73 1.33 1.06
N SER A 161 -6.98 0.92 1.25
CA SER A 161 -7.99 1.61 2.07
C SER A 161 -8.13 0.98 3.45
N ASP A 162 -8.65 1.73 4.41
CA ASP A 162 -9.04 1.17 5.72
C ASP A 162 -10.10 0.08 5.53
N GLY A 163 -9.97 -1.01 6.28
CA GLY A 163 -10.80 -2.19 6.15
C GLY A 163 -10.35 -3.19 5.07
N THR A 164 -9.26 -2.90 4.32
CA THR A 164 -8.73 -3.86 3.35
C THR A 164 -8.27 -5.14 4.07
N PRO A 165 -8.70 -6.33 3.63
CA PRO A 165 -8.24 -7.59 4.17
C PRO A 165 -6.75 -7.81 3.86
N ILE A 166 -6.05 -8.41 4.83
CA ILE A 166 -4.67 -8.86 4.70
C ILE A 166 -4.56 -10.33 5.07
N ASP A 167 -3.93 -11.14 4.22
CA ASP A 167 -3.62 -12.54 4.43
C ASP A 167 -2.11 -12.73 4.58
N ILE A 168 -1.66 -13.07 5.78
CA ILE A 168 -0.24 -13.25 6.11
C ILE A 168 0.05 -14.76 6.13
N ARG A 169 0.83 -15.21 5.17
CA ARG A 169 1.16 -16.61 4.90
C ARG A 169 2.59 -16.93 5.34
N PRO A 170 2.88 -18.20 5.65
CA PRO A 170 4.23 -18.69 5.93
C PRO A 170 5.27 -18.36 4.88
#